data_c9a66f8312cac1a3497a004246916985
#
_entry.id   c9a66f8312cac1a3497a004246916985
#
_cell.length_a   1.000
_cell.length_b   1.000
_cell.length_c   1.000
_cell.angle_alpha   90.00
_cell.angle_beta   90.00
_cell.angle_gamma   90.00
#
_symmetry.space_group_name_H-M   'P 1'
#
loop_
_entity.id
_entity.type
_entity.pdbx_description
1 polymer ?
#
loop_
_entity_poly.entity_id
_entity_poly.type
_entity_poly.pdbx_seq_one_letter_code
_entity_poly.pdbx_strand_id
1 'polypeptide(L)'
;MFHLTYGLANRRRQAVPRSRIHAVQLRQPMFWRLFGWWTVSVVVAGYGSERNKQTGTSKLLPVGTWEQAKAMVDAIGPMTGDDLTDLSRADYRSPRSARWVSPIDWKRQTVTIRDGAVAATAGRLGRWYQMVETPHIQELAFEQGPLQRALGLANVDLDMVPGPFSVSLRDVGEAQAREIVDKLRARKLPPMQVTDPLSDTADEAELAPRLVNGD
;
A
#
# COMPACT_ATOMS: atom_id res chain seq x y z
N MET A 1 12.21 0.95 -12.01
CA MET A 1 11.88 2.35 -12.23
C MET A 1 10.69 2.40 -13.17
N PHE A 2 9.58 2.98 -12.77
CA PHE A 2 8.37 3.06 -13.61
C PHE A 2 8.31 4.39 -14.32
N HIS A 3 8.15 4.36 -15.64
CA HIS A 3 7.99 5.56 -16.47
C HIS A 3 6.50 5.73 -16.80
N LEU A 4 5.91 6.78 -16.26
CA LEU A 4 4.53 7.16 -16.53
C LEU A 4 4.53 8.27 -17.57
N THR A 5 3.81 8.05 -18.67
CA THR A 5 3.58 9.08 -19.69
C THR A 5 2.08 9.29 -19.81
N TYR A 6 1.60 10.48 -19.48
CA TYR A 6 0.19 10.84 -19.59
C TYR A 6 0.00 12.26 -20.12
N GLY A 7 -1.17 12.49 -20.74
CA GLY A 7 -1.58 13.78 -21.31
C GLY A 7 -1.72 13.75 -22.82
N LEU A 8 -2.87 14.22 -23.32
CA LEU A 8 -3.16 14.32 -24.76
C LEU A 8 -2.45 15.53 -25.41
N ALA A 9 -2.39 16.65 -24.69
CA ALA A 9 -1.80 17.89 -25.20
C ALA A 9 -0.45 18.24 -24.54
N ASN A 10 -0.22 17.78 -23.29
CA ASN A 10 1.01 18.03 -22.57
C ASN A 10 1.55 16.70 -22.01
N ARG A 11 2.61 16.17 -22.63
CA ARG A 11 3.23 14.91 -22.21
C ARG A 11 4.04 15.13 -20.93
N ARG A 12 3.55 14.61 -19.82
CA ARG A 12 4.29 14.56 -18.57
C ARG A 12 4.90 13.16 -18.40
N ARG A 13 6.23 13.09 -18.30
CA ARG A 13 6.96 11.86 -17.97
C ARG A 13 7.34 11.90 -16.50
N GLN A 14 6.92 10.92 -15.74
CA GLN A 14 7.26 10.80 -14.34
C GLN A 14 7.90 9.44 -14.09
N ALA A 15 9.09 9.44 -13.51
CA ALA A 15 9.77 8.23 -13.07
C ALA A 15 9.54 8.07 -11.57
N VAL A 16 8.88 6.99 -11.16
CA VAL A 16 8.65 6.67 -9.74
C VAL A 16 9.52 5.47 -9.37
N PRO A 17 10.51 5.64 -8.47
CA PRO A 17 11.27 4.51 -7.96
C PRO A 17 10.37 3.62 -7.10
N ARG A 18 10.52 2.29 -7.25
CA ARG A 18 9.72 1.28 -6.52
C ARG A 18 9.80 1.47 -5.01
N SER A 19 10.97 1.79 -4.49
CA SER A 19 11.22 2.02 -3.05
C SER A 19 10.43 3.16 -2.43
N ARG A 20 9.79 4.02 -3.23
CA ARG A 20 8.93 5.10 -2.75
C ARG A 20 7.45 4.77 -2.80
N ILE A 21 7.08 3.60 -3.32
CA ILE A 21 5.68 3.17 -3.38
C ILE A 21 5.36 2.45 -2.08
N HIS A 22 4.48 3.03 -1.28
CA HIS A 22 4.12 2.53 0.05
C HIS A 22 2.87 1.65 0.02
N ALA A 23 1.94 1.96 -0.88
CA ALA A 23 0.72 1.19 -1.03
C ALA A 23 0.21 1.22 -2.47
N VAL A 24 -0.52 0.17 -2.82
CA VAL A 24 -1.15 -0.02 -4.14
C VAL A 24 -2.63 -0.28 -3.94
N GLN A 25 -3.47 0.33 -4.77
CA GLN A 25 -4.91 0.07 -4.80
C GLN A 25 -5.34 -0.28 -6.22
N LEU A 26 -6.01 -1.42 -6.36
CA LEU A 26 -6.79 -1.77 -7.55
C LEU A 26 -8.26 -1.47 -7.27
N ARG A 27 -8.91 -0.80 -8.19
CA ARG A 27 -10.31 -0.47 -8.08
C ARG A 27 -11.05 -0.79 -9.37
N GLN A 28 -12.20 -1.43 -9.23
CA GLN A 28 -13.14 -1.69 -10.31
C GLN A 28 -14.52 -1.18 -9.91
N PRO A 29 -14.93 0.04 -10.34
CA PRO A 29 -16.27 0.55 -10.12
C PRO A 29 -17.33 -0.37 -10.72
N MET A 30 -18.55 -0.33 -10.20
CA MET A 30 -19.63 -1.23 -10.59
C MET A 30 -19.87 -1.25 -12.11
N PHE A 31 -19.98 -0.09 -12.73
CA PHE A 31 -20.21 0.03 -14.18
C PHE A 31 -19.01 -0.45 -15.02
N TRP A 32 -17.82 -0.30 -14.53
CA TRP A 32 -16.59 -0.73 -15.23
C TRP A 32 -16.46 -2.25 -15.29
N ARG A 33 -17.18 -2.97 -14.44
CA ARG A 33 -17.24 -4.42 -14.49
C ARG A 33 -17.84 -4.95 -15.78
N LEU A 34 -18.77 -4.19 -16.38
CA LEU A 34 -19.36 -4.55 -17.68
C LEU A 34 -18.34 -4.53 -18.81
N PHE A 35 -17.31 -3.70 -18.69
CA PHE A 35 -16.24 -3.53 -19.67
C PHE A 35 -14.93 -4.18 -19.25
N GLY A 36 -14.88 -4.81 -18.09
CA GLY A 36 -13.66 -5.39 -17.55
C GLY A 36 -12.57 -4.36 -17.18
N TRP A 37 -12.92 -3.08 -17.02
CA TRP A 37 -11.96 -2.01 -16.78
C TRP A 37 -11.56 -1.89 -15.31
N TRP A 38 -10.27 -1.57 -15.11
CA TRP A 38 -9.63 -1.43 -13.82
C TRP A 38 -8.85 -0.12 -13.72
N THR A 39 -8.68 0.35 -12.50
CA THR A 39 -7.78 1.47 -12.16
C THR A 39 -6.74 0.97 -11.17
N VAL A 40 -5.49 1.41 -11.34
CA VAL A 40 -4.41 1.19 -10.38
C VAL A 40 -3.93 2.54 -9.87
N SER A 41 -3.96 2.71 -8.56
CA SER A 41 -3.47 3.90 -7.86
C SER A 41 -2.41 3.49 -6.85
N VAL A 42 -1.44 4.38 -6.58
CA VAL A 42 -0.38 4.14 -5.60
C VAL A 42 -0.23 5.32 -4.65
N VAL A 43 0.22 5.03 -3.44
CA VAL A 43 0.73 6.02 -2.49
C VAL A 43 2.23 6.09 -2.64
N VAL A 44 2.78 7.28 -2.90
CA VAL A 44 4.21 7.51 -3.12
C VAL A 44 4.73 8.49 -2.09
N ALA A 45 5.82 8.14 -1.40
CA ALA A 45 6.48 9.03 -0.45
C ALA A 45 6.96 10.33 -1.12
N GLY A 46 6.76 11.46 -0.46
CA GLY A 46 7.24 12.77 -0.89
C GLY A 46 6.36 13.50 -1.90
N TYR A 47 5.21 12.96 -2.29
CA TYR A 47 4.26 13.61 -3.21
C TYR A 47 3.06 14.28 -2.53
N GLY A 48 3.06 14.40 -1.20
CA GLY A 48 1.97 14.93 -0.38
C GLY A 48 2.10 16.40 0.02
N SER A 49 2.90 17.24 -0.66
CA SER A 49 2.99 18.65 -0.29
C SER A 49 1.71 19.41 -0.66
N GLU A 50 1.23 20.21 0.28
CA GLU A 50 -0.06 20.92 0.30
C GLU A 50 -0.39 21.80 -0.92
N ARG A 51 0.56 22.05 -1.80
CA ARG A 51 0.38 22.93 -2.98
C ARG A 51 -0.34 22.30 -4.15
N ASN A 52 -0.62 20.99 -4.11
CA ASN A 52 -1.19 20.29 -5.27
C ASN A 52 -2.18 19.16 -4.87
N LYS A 53 -3.21 19.49 -4.10
CA LYS A 53 -4.31 18.55 -3.74
C LYS A 53 -5.02 17.92 -4.96
N GLN A 54 -4.80 18.45 -6.17
CA GLN A 54 -5.38 17.92 -7.41
C GLN A 54 -4.42 17.07 -8.26
N THR A 55 -3.11 17.07 -7.99
CA THR A 55 -2.13 16.41 -8.87
C THR A 55 -1.36 15.27 -8.17
N GLY A 56 -1.59 15.03 -6.87
CA GLY A 56 -0.97 13.93 -6.11
C GLY A 56 -1.59 12.55 -6.37
N THR A 57 -2.45 12.43 -7.36
CA THR A 57 -3.01 11.13 -7.72
C THR A 57 -1.99 10.38 -8.54
N SER A 58 -1.19 9.58 -7.87
CA SER A 58 -0.31 8.63 -8.53
C SER A 58 -1.14 7.48 -9.11
N LYS A 59 -2.01 7.80 -10.07
CA LYS A 59 -2.70 6.79 -10.87
C LYS A 59 -1.69 6.25 -11.87
N LEU A 60 -1.25 5.02 -11.65
CA LEU A 60 -0.38 4.33 -12.59
C LEU A 60 -1.15 3.89 -13.83
N LEU A 61 -2.38 3.40 -13.62
CA LEU A 61 -3.28 2.99 -14.68
C LEU A 61 -4.65 3.65 -14.46
N PRO A 62 -4.94 4.75 -15.16
CA PRO A 62 -6.24 5.41 -15.05
C PRO A 62 -7.40 4.50 -15.47
N VAL A 63 -7.23 3.79 -16.59
CA VAL A 63 -8.17 2.79 -17.14
C VAL A 63 -7.35 1.73 -17.86
N GLY A 64 -7.61 0.48 -17.59
CA GLY A 64 -6.95 -0.64 -18.28
C GLY A 64 -7.65 -1.97 -18.05
N THR A 65 -7.17 -3.00 -18.73
CA THR A 65 -7.64 -4.36 -18.58
C THR A 65 -7.13 -4.99 -17.28
N TRP A 66 -7.71 -6.14 -16.90
CA TRP A 66 -7.22 -6.92 -15.76
C TRP A 66 -5.74 -7.30 -15.91
N GLU A 67 -5.34 -7.77 -17.09
CA GLU A 67 -3.96 -8.19 -17.35
C GLU A 67 -2.96 -7.04 -17.16
N GLN A 68 -3.32 -5.84 -17.61
CA GLN A 68 -2.50 -4.65 -17.42
C GLN A 68 -2.42 -4.26 -15.93
N ALA A 69 -3.54 -4.31 -15.21
CA ALA A 69 -3.59 -3.99 -13.80
C ALA A 69 -2.78 -5.01 -12.98
N LYS A 70 -2.91 -6.31 -13.28
CA LYS A 70 -2.15 -7.39 -12.66
C LYS A 70 -0.65 -7.22 -12.90
N ALA A 71 -0.22 -7.05 -14.14
CA ALA A 71 1.19 -6.87 -14.47
C ALA A 71 1.83 -5.68 -13.73
N MET A 72 1.06 -4.59 -13.50
CA MET A 72 1.53 -3.47 -12.70
C MET A 72 1.69 -3.83 -11.22
N VAL A 73 0.74 -4.54 -10.63
CA VAL A 73 0.82 -4.98 -9.23
C VAL A 73 2.00 -5.93 -9.04
N ASP A 74 2.14 -6.92 -9.92
CA ASP A 74 3.22 -7.90 -9.87
C ASP A 74 4.61 -7.25 -9.97
N ALA A 75 4.69 -6.15 -10.73
CA ALA A 75 5.93 -5.39 -10.87
C ALA A 75 6.26 -4.51 -9.65
N ILE A 76 5.25 -4.07 -8.89
CA ILE A 76 5.41 -3.09 -7.81
C ILE A 76 5.50 -3.75 -6.44
N GLY A 77 4.56 -4.66 -6.17
CA GLY A 77 4.32 -5.14 -4.82
C GLY A 77 5.09 -6.40 -4.42
N PRO A 78 5.17 -6.69 -3.12
CA PRO A 78 5.63 -7.97 -2.62
C PRO A 78 4.61 -9.08 -2.83
N MET A 79 3.31 -8.75 -3.01
CA MET A 79 2.25 -9.71 -3.34
C MET A 79 1.86 -9.57 -4.81
N THR A 80 1.51 -10.71 -5.43
CA THR A 80 1.02 -10.74 -6.81
C THR A 80 -0.44 -10.30 -6.91
N GLY A 81 -0.87 -9.91 -8.10
CA GLY A 81 -2.28 -9.60 -8.36
C GLY A 81 -3.20 -10.79 -8.09
N ASP A 82 -2.72 -12.02 -8.31
CA ASP A 82 -3.45 -13.24 -7.99
C ASP A 82 -3.61 -13.41 -6.46
N ASP A 83 -2.56 -13.17 -5.68
CA ASP A 83 -2.64 -13.22 -4.22
C ASP A 83 -3.63 -12.19 -3.66
N LEU A 84 -3.71 -11.00 -4.26
CA LEU A 84 -4.65 -9.97 -3.87
C LEU A 84 -6.11 -10.34 -4.17
N THR A 85 -6.36 -11.08 -5.24
CA THR A 85 -7.72 -11.37 -5.72
C THR A 85 -8.24 -12.73 -5.28
N ASP A 86 -7.36 -13.63 -4.87
CA ASP A 86 -7.73 -14.96 -4.36
C ASP A 86 -8.23 -14.87 -2.90
N LEU A 87 -9.53 -14.67 -2.76
CA LEU A 87 -10.17 -14.63 -1.45
C LEU A 87 -10.06 -15.95 -0.68
N SER A 88 -9.72 -17.08 -1.33
CA SER A 88 -9.56 -18.35 -0.65
C SER A 88 -8.34 -18.39 0.26
N ARG A 89 -7.32 -17.62 -0.08
CA ARG A 89 -6.04 -17.51 0.63
C ARG A 89 -6.03 -16.47 1.75
N ALA A 90 -7.17 -15.81 2.00
CA ALA A 90 -7.24 -14.79 3.04
C ALA A 90 -7.07 -15.38 4.43
N ASP A 91 -6.23 -14.74 5.25
CA ASP A 91 -5.97 -15.17 6.63
C ASP A 91 -7.13 -14.83 7.56
N TYR A 92 -7.79 -13.69 7.31
CA TYR A 92 -8.91 -13.22 8.10
C TYR A 92 -10.08 -12.82 7.21
N ARG A 93 -11.30 -13.10 7.71
CA ARG A 93 -12.55 -12.76 7.03
C ARG A 93 -13.51 -12.14 8.00
N SER A 94 -14.31 -11.19 7.55
CA SER A 94 -15.38 -10.61 8.36
C SER A 94 -16.36 -11.70 8.81
N PRO A 95 -16.69 -11.78 10.09
CA PRO A 95 -17.63 -12.76 10.63
C PRO A 95 -19.06 -12.48 10.15
N ARG A 96 -19.96 -13.44 10.38
CA ARG A 96 -21.36 -13.30 9.97
C ARG A 96 -22.08 -12.12 10.62
N SER A 97 -21.66 -11.69 11.81
CA SER A 97 -22.20 -10.51 12.50
C SER A 97 -21.96 -9.22 11.70
N ALA A 98 -20.90 -9.15 10.88
CA ALA A 98 -20.60 -8.00 10.02
C ALA A 98 -21.72 -7.69 9.01
N ARG A 99 -22.61 -8.64 8.72
CA ARG A 99 -23.78 -8.40 7.85
C ARG A 99 -24.70 -7.28 8.35
N TRP A 100 -24.70 -7.01 9.64
CA TRP A 100 -25.54 -5.96 10.24
C TRP A 100 -24.92 -4.57 10.11
N VAL A 101 -23.61 -4.48 9.94
CA VAL A 101 -22.87 -3.23 9.70
C VAL A 101 -22.66 -3.01 8.21
N SER A 102 -22.25 -4.03 7.50
CA SER A 102 -21.91 -4.00 6.07
C SER A 102 -22.69 -5.07 5.28
N PRO A 103 -24.02 -4.97 5.12
CA PRO A 103 -24.85 -6.04 4.59
C PRO A 103 -24.48 -6.47 3.16
N ILE A 104 -23.95 -5.56 2.38
CA ILE A 104 -23.60 -5.79 0.97
C ILE A 104 -22.20 -6.41 0.84
N ASP A 105 -21.24 -5.96 1.64
CA ASP A 105 -19.81 -6.21 1.41
C ASP A 105 -19.18 -7.28 2.31
N TRP A 106 -19.80 -7.62 3.45
CA TRP A 106 -19.22 -8.46 4.50
C TRP A 106 -18.60 -9.78 4.00
N LYS A 107 -19.18 -10.40 2.95
CA LYS A 107 -18.66 -11.66 2.39
C LYS A 107 -17.34 -11.49 1.63
N ARG A 108 -17.00 -10.26 1.26
CA ARG A 108 -15.81 -9.93 0.48
C ARG A 108 -14.78 -9.11 1.24
N GLN A 109 -15.07 -8.81 2.50
CA GLN A 109 -14.11 -8.17 3.38
C GLN A 109 -13.14 -9.23 3.89
N THR A 110 -11.91 -9.16 3.42
CA THR A 110 -10.84 -10.08 3.81
C THR A 110 -9.54 -9.34 4.04
N VAL A 111 -8.71 -9.93 4.88
CA VAL A 111 -7.35 -9.44 5.17
C VAL A 111 -6.38 -10.58 4.97
N THR A 112 -5.27 -10.29 4.30
CA THR A 112 -4.16 -11.20 4.07
C THR A 112 -2.87 -10.54 4.53
N ILE A 113 -2.07 -11.25 5.33
CA ILE A 113 -0.78 -10.73 5.84
C ILE A 113 0.31 -11.70 5.40
N ARG A 114 1.11 -11.31 4.41
CA ARG A 114 2.18 -12.15 3.84
C ARG A 114 3.35 -11.31 3.37
N ASP A 115 4.53 -11.91 3.41
CA ASP A 115 5.74 -11.38 2.77
C ASP A 115 6.05 -9.92 3.11
N GLY A 116 5.76 -9.51 4.35
CA GLY A 116 5.97 -8.14 4.79
C GLY A 116 4.94 -7.13 4.27
N ALA A 117 3.79 -7.60 3.78
CA ALA A 117 2.70 -6.75 3.33
C ALA A 117 1.36 -7.16 3.94
N VAL A 118 0.46 -6.19 3.99
CA VAL A 118 -0.95 -6.37 4.37
C VAL A 118 -1.82 -6.05 3.17
N ALA A 119 -2.68 -6.97 2.80
CA ALA A 119 -3.68 -6.76 1.78
C ALA A 119 -5.07 -6.76 2.39
N ALA A 120 -5.90 -5.81 1.96
CA ALA A 120 -7.30 -5.70 2.32
C ALA A 120 -8.16 -5.73 1.07
N THR A 121 -9.24 -6.50 1.12
CA THR A 121 -10.22 -6.53 0.02
C THR A 121 -11.60 -6.20 0.52
N ALA A 122 -12.39 -5.54 -0.30
CA ALA A 122 -13.81 -5.34 -0.06
C ALA A 122 -14.55 -4.99 -1.36
N GLY A 123 -15.87 -4.80 -1.23
CA GLY A 123 -16.73 -4.32 -2.28
C GLY A 123 -17.39 -5.42 -3.10
N ARG A 124 -18.72 -5.48 -3.03
CA ARG A 124 -19.56 -6.36 -3.84
C ARG A 124 -20.02 -5.68 -5.13
N LEU A 125 -20.44 -4.44 -5.02
CA LEU A 125 -20.87 -3.65 -6.17
C LEU A 125 -19.65 -3.12 -6.95
N GLY A 126 -18.76 -2.38 -6.30
CA GLY A 126 -17.43 -2.06 -6.81
C GLY A 126 -16.40 -2.89 -6.08
N ARG A 127 -15.44 -3.44 -6.78
CA ARG A 127 -14.33 -4.20 -6.19
C ARG A 127 -13.18 -3.28 -5.88
N TRP A 128 -12.57 -3.45 -4.72
CA TRP A 128 -11.31 -2.80 -4.41
C TRP A 128 -10.40 -3.76 -3.63
N TYR A 129 -9.16 -3.68 -3.97
CA TYR A 129 -8.07 -4.43 -3.38
C TYR A 129 -6.98 -3.43 -3.03
N GLN A 130 -6.52 -3.47 -1.82
CA GLN A 130 -5.48 -2.58 -1.32
C GLN A 130 -4.35 -3.42 -0.74
N MET A 131 -3.13 -3.00 -0.97
CA MET A 131 -1.93 -3.61 -0.40
C MET A 131 -1.03 -2.51 0.12
N VAL A 132 -0.49 -2.72 1.31
CA VAL A 132 0.51 -1.84 1.94
C VAL A 132 1.69 -2.68 2.40
N GLU A 133 2.88 -2.20 2.15
CA GLU A 133 4.08 -2.81 2.72
C GLU A 133 4.18 -2.46 4.21
N THR A 134 4.37 -3.49 5.05
CA THR A 134 4.38 -3.34 6.51
C THR A 134 5.39 -2.30 7.03
N PRO A 135 6.62 -2.16 6.47
CA PRO A 135 7.55 -1.14 6.91
C PRO A 135 7.07 0.31 6.71
N HIS A 136 6.11 0.53 5.80
CA HIS A 136 5.60 1.85 5.48
C HIS A 136 4.37 2.27 6.29
N ILE A 137 3.86 1.38 7.15
CA ILE A 137 2.77 1.70 8.07
C ILE A 137 3.36 2.52 9.23
N GLN A 138 2.88 3.74 9.39
CA GLN A 138 3.35 4.67 10.43
C GLN A 138 2.56 4.51 11.73
N GLU A 139 1.25 4.36 11.63
CA GLU A 139 0.35 4.22 12.76
C GLU A 139 -0.67 3.12 12.51
N LEU A 140 -1.09 2.47 13.60
CA LEU A 140 -2.15 1.47 13.63
C LEU A 140 -3.24 1.98 14.56
N ALA A 141 -4.37 2.39 14.01
CA ALA A 141 -5.52 2.80 14.78
C ALA A 141 -6.54 1.66 14.88
N PHE A 142 -6.98 1.36 16.10
CA PHE A 142 -8.05 0.41 16.35
C PHE A 142 -9.32 1.19 16.63
N GLU A 143 -10.30 1.05 15.76
CA GLU A 143 -11.57 1.77 15.88
C GLU A 143 -12.75 0.82 16.05
N GLN A 144 -13.66 1.20 16.95
CA GLN A 144 -14.85 0.41 17.24
C GLN A 144 -16.04 1.31 17.54
N GLY A 145 -16.97 1.37 16.60
CA GLY A 145 -18.24 2.06 16.80
C GLY A 145 -19.17 1.33 17.79
N PRO A 146 -20.24 2.00 18.28
CA PRO A 146 -21.17 1.37 19.23
C PRO A 146 -21.79 0.07 18.73
N LEU A 147 -22.24 0.04 17.47
CA LEU A 147 -22.82 -1.15 16.86
C LEU A 147 -21.76 -2.24 16.65
N GLN A 148 -20.56 -1.87 16.22
CA GLN A 148 -19.46 -2.82 16.06
C GLN A 148 -19.08 -3.46 17.39
N ARG A 149 -19.06 -2.67 18.47
CA ARG A 149 -18.81 -3.18 19.83
C ARG A 149 -19.86 -4.21 20.26
N ALA A 150 -21.14 -3.91 20.03
CA ALA A 150 -22.23 -4.84 20.34
C ALA A 150 -22.16 -6.16 19.53
N LEU A 151 -21.55 -6.13 18.35
CA LEU A 151 -21.41 -7.25 17.42
C LEU A 151 -20.03 -7.94 17.48
N GLY A 152 -19.13 -7.48 18.36
CA GLY A 152 -17.76 -7.98 18.48
C GLY A 152 -16.92 -7.73 17.22
N LEU A 153 -17.11 -6.59 16.57
CA LEU A 153 -16.40 -6.16 15.37
C LEU A 153 -15.50 -4.96 15.64
N ALA A 154 -14.46 -4.78 14.84
CA ALA A 154 -13.60 -3.61 14.86
C ALA A 154 -13.04 -3.32 13.46
N ASN A 155 -12.59 -2.10 13.28
CA ASN A 155 -11.77 -1.69 12.15
C ASN A 155 -10.32 -1.53 12.61
N VAL A 156 -9.38 -1.81 11.74
CA VAL A 156 -7.97 -1.47 11.94
C VAL A 156 -7.55 -0.59 10.78
N ASP A 157 -7.27 0.67 11.09
CA ASP A 157 -6.78 1.63 10.11
C ASP A 157 -5.26 1.62 10.08
N LEU A 158 -4.73 1.57 8.86
CA LEU A 158 -3.30 1.54 8.61
C LEU A 158 -2.89 2.90 8.05
N ASP A 159 -2.40 3.77 8.92
CA ASP A 159 -1.97 5.09 8.53
C ASP A 159 -0.56 5.08 7.94
N MET A 160 -0.43 5.80 6.85
CA MET A 160 0.78 5.94 6.04
C MET A 160 1.00 7.42 5.75
N VAL A 161 2.03 7.72 4.98
CA VAL A 161 2.18 9.07 4.39
C VAL A 161 0.90 9.45 3.65
N PRO A 162 0.49 10.74 3.70
CA PRO A 162 -0.70 11.22 3.00
C PRO A 162 -0.68 10.83 1.51
N GLY A 163 -1.79 10.24 1.05
CA GLY A 163 -1.91 9.71 -0.30
C GLY A 163 -3.34 9.78 -0.85
N PRO A 164 -3.58 9.24 -2.05
CA PRO A 164 -4.88 9.26 -2.71
C PRO A 164 -5.91 8.34 -2.05
N PHE A 165 -5.51 7.46 -1.15
CA PHE A 165 -6.37 6.55 -0.41
C PHE A 165 -5.72 6.18 0.93
N SER A 166 -6.53 5.78 1.89
CA SER A 166 -6.15 5.13 3.14
C SER A 166 -6.45 3.63 3.08
N VAL A 167 -5.75 2.84 3.87
CA VAL A 167 -6.00 1.39 3.98
C VAL A 167 -6.68 1.11 5.31
N SER A 168 -7.87 0.53 5.26
CA SER A 168 -8.66 0.16 6.43
C SER A 168 -9.11 -1.29 6.34
N LEU A 169 -8.82 -2.06 7.38
CA LEU A 169 -9.29 -3.44 7.55
C LEU A 169 -10.65 -3.37 8.25
N ARG A 170 -11.71 -3.52 7.47
CA ARG A 170 -13.08 -3.23 7.91
C ARG A 170 -13.78 -4.43 8.51
N ASP A 171 -14.56 -4.19 9.56
CA ASP A 171 -15.50 -5.14 10.17
C ASP A 171 -14.88 -6.51 10.46
N VAL A 172 -13.65 -6.52 10.93
CA VAL A 172 -12.93 -7.71 11.39
C VAL A 172 -13.44 -8.09 12.78
N GLY A 173 -13.46 -9.37 13.12
CA GLY A 173 -13.79 -9.80 14.49
C GLY A 173 -12.81 -9.16 15.49
N GLU A 174 -13.32 -8.69 16.64
CA GLU A 174 -12.51 -7.94 17.61
C GLU A 174 -11.23 -8.67 18.04
N ALA A 175 -11.34 -9.98 18.32
CA ALA A 175 -10.17 -10.79 18.67
C ALA A 175 -9.15 -10.86 17.54
N GLN A 176 -9.62 -11.03 16.29
CA GLN A 176 -8.77 -11.05 15.09
C GLN A 176 -8.13 -9.68 14.84
N ALA A 177 -8.87 -8.58 15.04
CA ALA A 177 -8.35 -7.23 14.90
C ALA A 177 -7.21 -6.96 15.88
N ARG A 178 -7.33 -7.41 17.14
CA ARG A 178 -6.25 -7.33 18.14
C ARG A 178 -5.03 -8.16 17.71
N GLU A 179 -5.26 -9.40 17.28
CA GLU A 179 -4.19 -10.27 16.76
C GLU A 179 -3.44 -9.64 15.58
N ILE A 180 -4.17 -9.03 14.64
CA ILE A 180 -3.59 -8.30 13.50
C ILE A 180 -2.71 -7.15 14.00
N VAL A 181 -3.22 -6.33 14.91
CA VAL A 181 -2.46 -5.21 15.49
C VAL A 181 -1.19 -5.71 16.18
N ASP A 182 -1.28 -6.79 16.96
CA ASP A 182 -0.12 -7.36 17.65
C ASP A 182 0.91 -7.93 16.65
N LYS A 183 0.47 -8.63 15.62
CA LYS A 183 1.35 -9.13 14.54
C LYS A 183 2.06 -7.99 13.81
N LEU A 184 1.35 -6.91 13.52
CA LEU A 184 1.90 -5.75 12.83
C LEU A 184 2.82 -4.91 13.72
N ARG A 185 2.59 -4.87 15.03
CA ARG A 185 3.48 -4.24 16.00
C ARG A 185 4.76 -5.02 16.24
N ALA A 186 4.67 -6.35 16.25
CA ALA A 186 5.82 -7.24 16.44
C ALA A 186 6.81 -7.25 15.27
N ARG A 187 6.48 -6.56 14.16
CA ARG A 187 7.39 -6.43 13.02
C ARG A 187 8.74 -5.85 13.50
N LYS A 188 9.80 -6.58 13.21
CA LYS A 188 11.15 -6.06 13.42
C LYS A 188 11.38 -4.95 12.39
N LEU A 189 11.53 -3.73 12.87
CA LEU A 189 12.09 -2.67 12.05
C LEU A 189 13.44 -3.16 11.52
N PRO A 190 13.75 -2.99 10.22
CA PRO A 190 15.09 -3.25 9.75
C PRO A 190 16.06 -2.42 10.62
N PRO A 191 17.24 -2.96 10.97
CA PRO A 191 18.21 -2.18 11.74
C PRO A 191 18.45 -0.87 10.99
N MET A 192 18.33 0.26 11.70
CA MET A 192 18.73 1.54 11.14
C MET A 192 20.20 1.38 10.71
N GLN A 193 20.47 1.45 9.44
CA GLN A 193 21.83 1.66 8.95
C GLN A 193 22.18 3.10 9.38
N VAL A 194 22.80 3.21 10.54
CA VAL A 194 23.49 4.44 10.94
C VAL A 194 24.66 4.53 9.98
N THR A 195 24.47 5.27 8.89
CA THR A 195 25.58 5.70 8.05
C THR A 195 26.36 6.67 8.93
N ASP A 196 27.46 6.21 9.50
CA ASP A 196 28.36 7.04 10.27
C ASP A 196 28.96 8.06 9.29
N PRO A 197 28.62 9.37 9.40
CA PRO A 197 29.12 10.37 8.46
C PRO A 197 30.65 10.59 8.57
N LEU A 198 31.30 9.90 9.50
CA LEU A 198 32.74 9.98 9.71
C LEU A 198 33.54 8.89 8.98
N SER A 199 32.88 7.89 8.37
CA SER A 199 33.60 6.85 7.62
C SER A 199 34.01 7.29 6.21
N ASP A 200 33.40 8.35 5.66
CA ASP A 200 33.77 8.87 4.33
C ASP A 200 35.01 9.78 4.33
N THR A 201 35.48 10.20 5.53
CA THR A 201 36.67 11.06 5.60
C THR A 201 38.02 10.27 5.70
N ALA A 202 37.92 8.95 5.89
CA ALA A 202 39.13 8.14 5.97
C ALA A 202 39.70 7.74 4.59
N ASP A 203 38.85 7.66 3.57
CA ASP A 203 39.29 7.29 2.20
C ASP A 203 39.82 8.48 1.38
N GLU A 204 39.52 9.72 1.76
CA GLU A 204 40.08 10.90 1.10
C GLU A 204 41.50 11.24 1.59
N ALA A 205 41.92 10.75 2.74
CA ALA A 205 43.26 11.02 3.27
C ALA A 205 44.32 10.15 2.63
N GLU A 206 43.96 9.04 1.97
CA GLU A 206 44.93 8.12 1.34
C GLU A 206 45.25 8.45 -0.13
N LEU A 207 44.55 9.44 -0.69
CA LEU A 207 44.71 9.89 -2.09
C LEU A 207 45.46 11.22 -2.26
N ALA A 208 46.22 11.64 -1.22
CA ALA A 208 47.13 12.77 -1.37
C ALA A 208 48.34 12.36 -2.22
N PRO A 209 48.58 12.99 -3.36
CA PRO A 209 49.72 12.63 -4.21
C PRO A 209 51.01 12.97 -3.51
N ARG A 210 51.89 11.99 -3.45
CA ARG A 210 53.32 12.22 -3.20
C ARG A 210 53.89 13.10 -4.32
N LEU A 211 53.85 14.39 -4.14
CA LEU A 211 54.63 15.33 -4.93
C LEU A 211 55.79 15.79 -4.05
N VAL A 212 56.97 15.68 -4.68
CA VAL A 212 58.19 16.40 -4.43
C VAL A 212 59.21 15.67 -3.51
N ASN A 213 60.23 15.07 -4.15
CA ASN A 213 61.61 15.54 -4.05
C ASN A 213 62.42 14.87 -5.17
N GLY A 214 62.98 15.70 -6.04
CA GLY A 214 63.99 15.37 -7.02
C GLY A 214 64.70 16.67 -7.40
N ASP A 215 65.92 16.72 -7.00
CA ASP A 215 66.88 17.73 -7.40
C ASP A 215 67.03 17.90 -8.90
#